data_aba97b0abe70ace1eba3e8e6f50f5ce9
#
_entry.id   aba97b0abe70ace1eba3e8e6f50f5ce9
#
_cell.length_a   1.000
_cell.length_b   1.000
_cell.length_c   1.000
_cell.angle_alpha   90.00
_cell.angle_beta   90.00
_cell.angle_gamma   90.00
#
_symmetry.space_group_name_H-M   'P 1'
#
loop_
_entity.id
_entity.type
_entity.pdbx_description
1 polymer ?
#
loop_
_entity_poly.entity_id
_entity_poly.type
_entity_poly.pdbx_seq_one_letter_code
_entity_poly.pdbx_strand_id
1 'polypeptide(L)' 'MSASSDLAELSTLRSQLEELASRVEAVADRYDDTPDSQIASDLYAAERTLISARRAIDKAIAALDDLARS' A
#
# COMPACT_ATOMS: atom_id res chain seq x y z
N MET A 1 -11.94 20.78 -8.39
CA MET A 1 -11.99 19.38 -7.94
C MET A 1 -12.75 19.28 -6.65
N SER A 2 -13.54 18.25 -6.48
CA SER A 2 -14.32 18.07 -5.27
C SER A 2 -13.61 17.11 -4.31
N ALA A 3 -13.85 17.27 -3.01
CA ALA A 3 -13.32 16.37 -2.00
C ALA A 3 -13.82 14.93 -2.21
N SER A 4 -15.07 14.75 -2.65
CA SER A 4 -15.61 13.42 -2.88
C SER A 4 -14.92 12.71 -4.05
N SER A 5 -14.55 13.44 -5.10
CA SER A 5 -13.78 12.90 -6.22
C SER A 5 -12.39 12.48 -5.77
N ASP A 6 -11.73 13.29 -4.96
CA ASP A 6 -10.39 12.99 -4.44
C ASP A 6 -10.45 11.82 -3.46
N LEU A 7 -11.48 11.73 -2.62
CA LEU A 7 -11.65 10.58 -1.73
C LEU A 7 -11.81 9.27 -2.50
N ALA A 8 -12.58 9.30 -3.59
CA ALA A 8 -12.75 8.12 -4.44
C ALA A 8 -11.42 7.71 -5.08
N GLU A 9 -10.66 8.67 -5.58
CA GLU A 9 -9.34 8.41 -6.17
C GLU A 9 -8.38 7.82 -5.15
N LEU A 10 -8.31 8.41 -3.95
CA LEU A 10 -7.44 7.92 -2.89
C LEU A 10 -7.82 6.52 -2.42
N SER A 11 -9.13 6.23 -2.35
CA SER A 11 -9.62 4.90 -2.00
C SER A 11 -9.16 3.86 -3.02
N THR A 12 -9.21 4.20 -4.31
CA THR A 12 -8.72 3.34 -5.38
C THR A 12 -7.22 3.11 -5.26
N LEU A 13 -6.45 4.17 -5.02
CA LEU A 13 -5.00 4.07 -4.87
C LEU A 13 -4.62 3.22 -3.65
N ARG A 14 -5.35 3.36 -2.55
CA ARG A 14 -5.14 2.52 -1.37
C ARG A 14 -5.33 1.04 -1.70
N SER A 15 -6.41 0.72 -2.42
CA SER A 15 -6.69 -0.67 -2.83
C SER A 15 -5.61 -1.22 -3.75
N GLN A 16 -5.08 -0.40 -4.65
CA GLN A 16 -3.98 -0.79 -5.53
C GLN A 16 -2.70 -1.07 -4.74
N LEU A 17 -2.41 -0.28 -3.72
CA LEU A 17 -1.25 -0.52 -2.86
C LEU A 17 -1.39 -1.84 -2.09
N GLU A 18 -2.58 -2.16 -1.58
CA GLU A 18 -2.85 -3.42 -0.90
C GLU A 18 -2.62 -4.61 -1.84
N GLU A 19 -3.11 -4.50 -3.07
CA GLU A 19 -2.92 -5.54 -4.07
C GLU A 19 -1.45 -5.71 -4.44
N LEU A 20 -0.74 -4.59 -4.65
CA LEU A 20 0.69 -4.63 -4.97
C LEU A 20 1.50 -5.28 -3.83
N ALA A 21 1.21 -4.91 -2.58
CA ALA A 21 1.89 -5.49 -1.42
C ALA A 21 1.69 -7.01 -1.36
N SER A 22 0.45 -7.46 -1.59
CA SER A 22 0.12 -8.90 -1.60
C SER A 22 0.86 -9.65 -2.71
N ARG A 23 0.96 -9.04 -3.90
CA ARG A 23 1.65 -9.65 -5.04
C ARG A 23 3.16 -9.70 -4.82
N VAL A 24 3.74 -8.67 -4.22
CA VAL A 24 5.15 -8.65 -3.87
C VAL A 24 5.45 -9.73 -2.83
N GLU A 25 4.61 -9.87 -1.81
CA GLU A 25 4.75 -10.93 -0.81
C GLU A 25 4.72 -12.31 -1.45
N ALA A 26 3.83 -12.54 -2.39
CA ALA A 26 3.72 -13.83 -3.09
C ALA A 26 4.99 -14.17 -3.85
N VAL A 27 5.63 -13.19 -4.47
CA VAL A 27 6.93 -13.39 -5.15
C VAL A 27 8.02 -13.68 -4.12
N ALA A 28 8.06 -12.89 -3.03
CA ALA A 28 9.04 -13.07 -1.97
C ALA A 28 9.00 -14.49 -1.38
N ASP A 29 7.80 -15.02 -1.16
CA ASP A 29 7.59 -16.34 -0.58
C ASP A 29 8.23 -17.46 -1.42
N ARG A 30 8.35 -17.25 -2.73
CA ARG A 30 8.97 -18.24 -3.63
C ARG A 30 10.48 -18.36 -3.40
N TYR A 31 11.10 -17.33 -2.87
CA TYR A 31 12.56 -17.28 -2.66
C TYR A 31 12.94 -17.45 -1.19
N ASP A 32 11.96 -17.39 -0.29
CA ASP A 32 12.20 -17.60 1.12
C ASP A 32 12.69 -19.04 1.36
N ASP A 33 13.62 -19.19 2.29
CA ASP A 33 14.19 -20.50 2.61
C ASP A 33 14.91 -21.18 1.42
N THR A 34 15.42 -20.38 0.47
CA THR A 34 16.16 -20.85 -0.69
C THR A 34 17.57 -20.27 -0.67
N PRO A 35 18.50 -20.78 -1.54
CA PRO A 35 19.82 -20.14 -1.68
C PRO A 35 19.74 -18.67 -2.13
N ASP A 36 18.60 -18.24 -2.71
CA ASP A 36 18.39 -16.88 -3.16
C ASP A 36 17.55 -16.08 -2.16
N SER A 37 17.62 -16.39 -0.87
CA SER A 37 16.82 -15.77 0.17
C SER A 37 17.03 -14.26 0.31
N GLN A 38 18.12 -13.71 -0.21
CA GLN A 38 18.33 -12.26 -0.23
C GLN A 38 17.25 -11.57 -1.08
N ILE A 39 16.82 -12.23 -2.16
CA ILE A 39 15.70 -11.70 -2.98
C ILE A 39 14.44 -11.59 -2.14
N ALA A 40 14.14 -12.63 -1.35
CA ALA A 40 12.97 -12.59 -0.45
C ALA A 40 13.09 -11.45 0.56
N SER A 41 14.26 -11.27 1.16
CA SER A 41 14.51 -10.21 2.14
C SER A 41 14.25 -8.83 1.54
N ASP A 42 14.76 -8.58 0.33
CA ASP A 42 14.58 -7.31 -0.37
C ASP A 42 13.11 -7.07 -0.70
N LEU A 43 12.39 -8.10 -1.12
CA LEU A 43 10.98 -7.98 -1.47
C LEU A 43 10.09 -7.79 -0.23
N TYR A 44 10.41 -8.43 0.90
CA TYR A 44 9.70 -8.18 2.14
C TYR A 44 9.90 -6.74 2.62
N ALA A 45 11.08 -6.17 2.40
CA ALA A 45 11.33 -4.76 2.70
C ALA A 45 10.47 -3.85 1.81
N ALA A 46 10.35 -4.19 0.53
CA ALA A 46 9.47 -3.45 -0.40
C ALA A 46 8.01 -3.55 0.03
N GLU A 47 7.55 -4.72 0.44
CA GLU A 47 6.18 -4.91 0.94
C GLU A 47 5.91 -4.00 2.14
N ARG A 48 6.83 -3.93 3.11
CA ARG A 48 6.68 -3.05 4.28
C ARG A 48 6.57 -1.59 3.87
N THR A 49 7.33 -1.17 2.87
CA THR A 49 7.27 0.19 2.34
C THR A 49 5.92 0.48 1.70
N LEU A 50 5.37 -0.48 0.95
CA LEU A 50 4.03 -0.34 0.35
C LEU A 50 2.95 -0.24 1.43
N ILE A 51 3.06 -1.02 2.51
CA ILE A 51 2.13 -0.96 3.63
C ILE A 51 2.23 0.39 4.35
N SER A 52 3.44 0.92 4.53
CA SER A 52 3.63 2.25 5.10
C SER A 52 3.01 3.33 4.23
N ALA A 53 3.16 3.23 2.91
CA ALA A 53 2.53 4.16 1.97
C ALA A 53 1.00 4.09 2.08
N ARG A 54 0.43 2.89 2.17
CA ARG A 54 -1.01 2.73 2.35
C ARG A 54 -1.50 3.41 3.63
N ARG A 55 -0.77 3.24 4.74
CA ARG A 55 -1.12 3.88 6.01
C ARG A 55 -1.09 5.40 5.92
N ALA A 56 -0.12 5.95 5.17
CA ALA A 56 -0.04 7.39 4.94
C ALA A 56 -1.26 7.89 4.15
N ILE A 57 -1.68 7.12 3.14
CA ILE A 57 -2.89 7.43 2.37
C ILE A 57 -4.14 7.34 3.25
N ASP A 58 -4.24 6.34 4.14
CA ASP A 58 -5.35 6.23 5.09
C ASP A 58 -5.47 7.49 5.96
N LYS A 59 -4.35 8.02 6.41
CA LYS A 59 -4.34 9.26 7.20
C LYS A 59 -4.83 10.45 6.38
N ALA A 60 -4.39 10.54 5.13
CA ALA A 60 -4.83 11.60 4.22
C ALA A 60 -6.32 11.50 3.92
N ILE A 61 -6.83 10.28 3.74
CA ILE A 61 -8.27 10.03 3.51
C ILE A 61 -9.07 10.52 4.72
N ALA A 62 -8.63 10.18 5.93
CA ALA A 62 -9.33 10.61 7.15
C ALA A 62 -9.35 12.13 7.28
N ALA A 63 -8.23 12.79 7.01
CA ALA A 63 -8.15 14.25 7.07
C ALA A 63 -9.02 14.92 6.02
N LEU A 64 -9.03 14.39 4.80
CA LEU A 64 -9.84 14.93 3.72
C LEU A 64 -11.34 14.70 3.97
N ASP A 65 -11.70 13.56 4.52
CA ASP A 65 -13.07 13.24 4.88
C ASP A 65 -13.59 14.20 5.96
N ASP A 66 -12.77 14.50 6.97
CA ASP A 66 -13.12 15.49 8.01
C ASP A 66 -13.28 16.87 7.41
N LEU A 67 -12.40 17.27 6.50
CA LEU A 67 -12.50 18.56 5.82
C LEU A 67 -13.80 18.67 5.01
N ALA A 68 -14.19 17.59 4.34
CA ALA A 68 -15.39 17.56 3.51
C ALA A 68 -16.67 17.67 4.33
N ARG A 69 -16.62 17.26 5.61
CA ARG A 69 -17.79 17.31 6.52
C ARG A 69 -17.92 18.61 7.29
N SER A 70 -16.89 19.43 7.32
CA SER A 70 -16.88 20.67 8.11
C SER A 70 -17.55 21.86 7.39
#